data_0e407cb0fbaf496e5d7f2f919ebbdbf0
#
_entry.id   0e407cb0fbaf496e5d7f2f919ebbdbf0
#
_cell.length_a   1.000
_cell.length_b   1.000
_cell.length_c   1.000
_cell.angle_alpha   90.00
_cell.angle_beta   90.00
_cell.angle_gamma   90.00
#
_symmetry.space_group_name_H-M   'P 1'
#
loop_
_entity.id
_entity.type
_entity.pdbx_description
1 polymer ?
#
loop_
_entity_poly.entity_id
_entity_poly.type
_entity_poly.pdbx_seq_one_letter_code
_entity_poly.pdbx_strand_id
1 'polypeptide(L)'
;MAVQFSPVQRAVAAGVASAGLLIAAFALGVGQGGTAPASASDAAGNTTAVTAAASTARITVTGTGKVSGVPNQLSLSMGVQTSAGSVATALREANAAARSVAAVLRRSGVASSDIQTSGLSIYPNYSSSSGVPSGYQVSEELTITLRRLSVAGSQISAAARAGGNATTVDGVSLNLSDTSTLLAAAREKAVADAKAKAAAYADALGRPLGPVVTMSEAPPAQPYQPLPYPAAQSASRAPSPVPVHPGTQQLSVTVTVVFALA
;
A
#
# COMPACT_ATOMS: atom_id res chain seq x y z
N MET A 1 -37.89 7.60 29.53
CA MET A 1 -37.69 6.50 28.58
C MET A 1 -36.21 6.18 28.59
N ALA A 2 -35.85 5.09 29.25
CA ALA A 2 -34.45 4.68 29.44
C ALA A 2 -34.01 3.80 28.28
N VAL A 3 -32.95 4.18 27.63
CA VAL A 3 -32.32 3.39 26.56
C VAL A 3 -31.31 2.41 27.19
N GLN A 4 -31.59 1.12 27.07
CA GLN A 4 -30.71 0.04 27.52
C GLN A 4 -29.61 -0.16 26.52
N PHE A 5 -28.34 -0.05 26.95
CA PHE A 5 -27.17 -0.47 26.21
C PHE A 5 -26.84 -1.94 26.51
N SER A 6 -26.75 -2.77 25.47
CA SER A 6 -26.29 -4.16 25.53
C SER A 6 -24.80 -4.27 25.82
N PRO A 7 -24.34 -5.26 26.62
CA PRO A 7 -22.93 -5.45 26.97
C PRO A 7 -22.26 -6.46 26.03
N VAL A 8 -21.63 -5.98 24.96
CA VAL A 8 -20.69 -6.80 24.15
C VAL A 8 -19.42 -5.98 23.90
N GLN A 9 -18.71 -5.68 24.96
CA GLN A 9 -17.33 -5.17 24.87
C GLN A 9 -16.59 -5.48 26.20
N ARG A 10 -16.21 -6.75 26.37
CA ARG A 10 -15.15 -7.14 27.33
C ARG A 10 -14.59 -8.48 26.89
N ALA A 11 -13.45 -8.47 26.21
CA ALA A 11 -12.42 -9.49 26.23
C ALA A 11 -11.40 -9.26 25.11
N VAL A 12 -10.47 -8.34 25.27
CA VAL A 12 -9.11 -8.48 24.74
C VAL A 12 -8.19 -7.64 25.64
N ALA A 13 -7.69 -8.26 26.69
CA ALA A 13 -6.50 -7.82 27.40
C ALA A 13 -6.00 -8.99 28.22
N ALA A 14 -4.91 -9.60 27.79
CA ALA A 14 -3.92 -10.31 28.61
C ALA A 14 -3.20 -11.37 27.77
N GLY A 15 -1.94 -11.15 27.50
CA GLY A 15 -1.12 -12.11 26.76
C GLY A 15 0.28 -11.60 26.47
N VAL A 16 0.92 -10.95 27.45
CA VAL A 16 2.38 -10.73 27.44
C VAL A 16 2.89 -11.07 28.82
N ALA A 17 3.50 -12.21 28.96
CA ALA A 17 4.57 -12.53 29.95
C ALA A 17 4.92 -14.00 29.82
N SER A 18 6.14 -14.30 29.43
CA SER A 18 7.13 -14.95 30.32
C SER A 18 8.17 -15.66 29.47
N ALA A 19 9.29 -15.02 29.27
CA ALA A 19 10.56 -15.67 28.98
C ALA A 19 11.07 -16.28 30.28
N GLY A 20 10.92 -17.59 30.43
CA GLY A 20 11.39 -18.33 31.60
C GLY A 20 12.91 -18.50 31.58
N LEU A 21 13.55 -18.05 32.64
CA LEU A 21 14.95 -18.27 33.00
C LEU A 21 15.09 -19.72 33.53
N LEU A 22 15.76 -20.61 32.79
CA LEU A 22 16.14 -21.94 33.26
C LEU A 22 17.51 -21.87 33.93
N ILE A 23 17.50 -21.78 35.26
CA ILE A 23 18.68 -22.03 36.09
C ILE A 23 18.63 -23.51 36.51
N ALA A 24 19.52 -24.33 35.96
CA ALA A 24 19.73 -25.69 36.42
C ALA A 24 20.68 -25.66 37.62
N ALA A 25 20.11 -25.86 38.79
CA ALA A 25 20.88 -26.16 40.00
C ALA A 25 21.21 -27.65 40.02
N PHE A 26 22.49 -28.01 39.98
CA PHE A 26 22.96 -29.39 40.13
C PHE A 26 23.28 -29.63 41.60
N ALA A 27 22.49 -30.48 42.26
CA ALA A 27 22.63 -30.84 43.64
C ALA A 27 23.64 -31.94 43.85
N LEU A 28 24.39 -31.79 44.95
CA LEU A 28 25.37 -32.73 45.48
C LEU A 28 24.82 -34.16 45.67
N GLY A 29 25.55 -35.12 45.17
CA GLY A 29 25.43 -36.51 45.59
C GLY A 29 26.72 -36.97 46.22
N VAL A 30 26.67 -37.21 47.52
CA VAL A 30 27.73 -37.86 48.32
C VAL A 30 27.58 -39.37 48.23
N GLY A 31 28.60 -40.07 47.76
CA GLY A 31 28.65 -41.54 47.77
C GLY A 31 30.08 -42.01 47.92
N GLN A 32 30.31 -42.75 49.00
CA GLN A 32 31.61 -43.25 49.50
C GLN A 32 32.12 -44.47 48.71
N GLY A 33 33.44 -44.56 48.56
CA GLY A 33 34.18 -45.81 48.75
C GLY A 33 34.63 -46.56 47.51
N GLY A 34 35.94 -46.64 47.31
CA GLY A 34 36.55 -47.59 46.40
C GLY A 34 37.96 -47.18 45.94
N THR A 35 38.96 -47.65 46.69
CA THR A 35 40.40 -47.55 46.33
C THR A 35 40.77 -48.51 45.22
N ALA A 36 41.43 -48.05 44.16
CA ALA A 36 42.42 -48.76 43.35
C ALA A 36 43.18 -47.80 42.39
N PRO A 37 44.39 -48.15 41.94
CA PRO A 37 45.44 -47.15 41.70
C PRO A 37 45.54 -46.60 40.29
N ALA A 38 46.21 -45.48 40.24
CA ALA A 38 46.65 -44.69 39.10
C ALA A 38 47.01 -45.45 37.80
N SER A 39 46.44 -44.94 36.73
CA SER A 39 47.09 -44.90 35.42
C SER A 39 46.97 -43.45 34.91
N ALA A 40 48.07 -42.79 34.88
CA ALA A 40 48.20 -41.49 34.26
C ALA A 40 48.00 -41.64 32.75
N SER A 41 46.89 -41.20 32.24
CA SER A 41 46.70 -40.98 30.82
C SER A 41 46.71 -39.45 30.62
N ASP A 42 47.71 -39.00 29.89
CA ASP A 42 47.80 -37.65 29.38
C ASP A 42 46.52 -37.28 28.63
N ALA A 43 45.62 -36.60 29.30
CA ALA A 43 44.56 -35.85 28.64
C ALA A 43 45.15 -34.56 28.09
N ALA A 44 45.66 -34.65 26.87
CA ALA A 44 45.89 -33.45 26.06
C ALA A 44 44.59 -32.66 26.00
N GLY A 45 44.49 -31.63 26.83
CA GLY A 45 43.37 -30.70 26.85
C GLY A 45 43.25 -30.00 25.52
N ASN A 46 42.34 -30.50 24.70
CA ASN A 46 41.93 -29.84 23.47
C ASN A 46 41.14 -28.57 23.87
N THR A 47 41.82 -27.54 24.28
CA THR A 47 41.26 -26.20 24.42
C THR A 47 40.90 -25.73 23.03
N THR A 48 39.70 -26.07 22.61
CA THR A 48 39.06 -25.38 21.49
C THR A 48 39.01 -23.92 21.86
N ALA A 49 39.99 -23.16 21.39
CA ALA A 49 39.94 -21.73 21.45
C ALA A 49 38.69 -21.31 20.65
N VAL A 50 37.60 -21.01 21.39
CA VAL A 50 36.47 -20.31 20.80
C VAL A 50 37.01 -18.96 20.38
N THR A 51 37.43 -18.88 19.12
CA THR A 51 37.77 -17.61 18.49
C THR A 51 36.49 -16.78 18.57
N ALA A 52 36.40 -15.93 19.59
CA ALA A 52 35.35 -14.92 19.64
C ALA A 52 35.50 -14.10 18.36
N ALA A 53 34.62 -14.34 17.38
CA ALA A 53 34.56 -13.49 16.21
C ALA A 53 34.39 -12.05 16.76
N ALA A 54 35.43 -11.24 16.56
CA ALA A 54 35.41 -9.85 16.99
C ALA A 54 34.15 -9.21 16.40
N SER A 55 33.15 -8.97 17.24
CA SER A 55 31.92 -8.31 16.80
C SER A 55 32.31 -6.90 16.38
N THR A 56 32.53 -6.72 15.09
CA THR A 56 32.81 -5.40 14.51
C THR A 56 31.66 -4.50 14.89
N ALA A 57 31.92 -3.46 15.67
CA ALA A 57 30.91 -2.50 16.06
C ALA A 57 30.23 -1.94 14.81
N ARG A 58 28.92 -1.82 14.82
CA ARG A 58 28.14 -1.43 13.65
C ARG A 58 27.12 -0.35 14.02
N ILE A 59 26.84 0.53 13.08
CA ILE A 59 25.74 1.51 13.15
C ILE A 59 24.70 1.12 12.11
N THR A 60 23.46 0.98 12.56
CA THR A 60 22.29 0.82 11.67
C THR A 60 21.52 2.12 11.64
N VAL A 61 21.32 2.66 10.46
CA VAL A 61 20.57 3.91 10.25
C VAL A 61 19.52 3.73 9.16
N THR A 62 18.47 4.52 9.27
CA THR A 62 17.45 4.62 8.23
C THR A 62 17.57 5.98 7.56
N GLY A 63 17.73 5.97 6.24
CA GLY A 63 17.71 7.16 5.40
C GLY A 63 16.41 7.28 4.61
N THR A 64 15.92 8.49 4.44
CA THR A 64 14.70 8.78 3.69
C THR A 64 14.98 9.85 2.63
N GLY A 65 14.65 9.52 1.38
CA GLY A 65 14.70 10.47 0.29
C GLY A 65 13.31 10.79 -0.24
N LYS A 66 13.02 12.08 -0.43
CA LYS A 66 11.73 12.57 -0.92
C LYS A 66 11.92 13.40 -2.18
N VAL A 67 11.06 13.16 -3.17
CA VAL A 67 11.02 13.89 -4.43
C VAL A 67 9.57 14.17 -4.79
N SER A 68 9.29 15.34 -5.33
CA SER A 68 7.94 15.70 -5.79
C SER A 68 7.88 15.67 -7.32
N GLY A 69 6.78 15.16 -7.85
CA GLY A 69 6.45 15.19 -9.28
C GLY A 69 5.05 15.78 -9.51
N VAL A 70 4.83 16.32 -10.70
CA VAL A 70 3.49 16.75 -11.12
C VAL A 70 2.84 15.59 -11.87
N PRO A 71 1.66 15.10 -11.43
CA PRO A 71 0.92 14.08 -12.15
C PRO A 71 0.68 14.47 -13.61
N ASN A 72 0.82 13.51 -14.51
CA ASN A 72 0.69 13.71 -15.95
C ASN A 72 -0.38 12.85 -16.62
N GLN A 73 -1.06 11.99 -15.84
CA GLN A 73 -2.20 11.22 -16.29
C GLN A 73 -3.27 11.13 -15.19
N LEU A 74 -4.50 10.85 -15.62
CA LEU A 74 -5.66 10.70 -14.75
C LEU A 74 -6.25 9.31 -14.98
N SER A 75 -6.47 8.57 -13.91
CA SER A 75 -7.28 7.35 -13.89
C SER A 75 -8.70 7.73 -13.47
N LEU A 76 -9.66 7.40 -14.32
CA LEU A 76 -11.08 7.62 -14.11
C LEU A 76 -11.76 6.27 -13.92
N SER A 77 -12.47 6.09 -12.81
CA SER A 77 -13.41 4.98 -12.59
C SER A 77 -14.82 5.48 -12.88
N MET A 78 -15.50 4.81 -13.80
CA MET A 78 -16.83 5.18 -14.27
C MET A 78 -17.71 3.94 -14.33
N GLY A 79 -18.86 3.99 -13.66
CA GLY A 79 -19.86 2.93 -13.66
C GLY A 79 -20.95 3.18 -14.71
N VAL A 80 -21.53 2.09 -15.20
CA VAL A 80 -22.80 2.08 -15.92
C VAL A 80 -23.75 1.16 -15.17
N GLN A 81 -24.90 1.68 -14.77
CA GLN A 81 -25.91 0.94 -14.01
C GLN A 81 -27.24 0.98 -14.71
N THR A 82 -27.82 -0.19 -14.95
CA THR A 82 -29.14 -0.33 -15.59
C THR A 82 -30.00 -1.31 -14.80
N SER A 83 -31.34 -1.16 -14.89
CA SER A 83 -32.29 -2.05 -14.25
C SER A 83 -33.42 -2.38 -15.21
N ALA A 84 -33.77 -3.68 -15.33
CA ALA A 84 -34.85 -4.13 -16.20
C ALA A 84 -35.55 -5.37 -15.62
N GLY A 85 -36.69 -5.74 -16.16
CA GLY A 85 -37.44 -6.92 -15.71
C GLY A 85 -36.75 -8.27 -16.03
N SER A 86 -35.71 -8.27 -16.89
CA SER A 86 -34.91 -9.46 -17.17
C SER A 86 -33.41 -9.13 -17.25
N VAL A 87 -32.58 -10.11 -16.91
CA VAL A 87 -31.11 -10.02 -17.02
C VAL A 87 -30.69 -9.64 -18.44
N ALA A 88 -31.28 -10.30 -19.45
CA ALA A 88 -30.94 -10.08 -20.85
C ALA A 88 -31.19 -8.62 -21.30
N THR A 89 -32.27 -8.01 -20.83
CA THR A 89 -32.60 -6.62 -21.16
C THR A 89 -31.66 -5.66 -20.42
N ALA A 90 -31.49 -5.83 -19.10
CA ALA A 90 -30.59 -4.99 -18.31
C ALA A 90 -29.16 -5.03 -18.84
N LEU A 91 -28.64 -6.22 -19.19
CA LEU A 91 -27.30 -6.39 -19.74
C LEU A 91 -27.16 -5.73 -21.13
N ARG A 92 -28.18 -5.84 -22.00
CA ARG A 92 -28.16 -5.19 -23.30
C ARG A 92 -28.10 -3.67 -23.19
N GLU A 93 -28.85 -3.09 -22.25
CA GLU A 93 -28.86 -1.66 -21.97
C GLU A 93 -27.53 -1.18 -21.39
N ALA A 94 -26.96 -1.90 -20.41
CA ALA A 94 -25.64 -1.60 -19.83
C ALA A 94 -24.56 -1.61 -20.91
N ASN A 95 -24.49 -2.67 -21.70
CA ASN A 95 -23.56 -2.80 -22.83
C ASN A 95 -23.72 -1.67 -23.89
N ALA A 96 -24.95 -1.20 -24.13
CA ALA A 96 -25.19 -0.09 -25.04
C ALA A 96 -24.63 1.23 -24.50
N ALA A 97 -24.88 1.52 -23.22
CA ALA A 97 -24.36 2.70 -22.55
C ALA A 97 -22.82 2.67 -22.46
N ALA A 98 -22.24 1.55 -22.03
CA ALA A 98 -20.78 1.38 -21.95
C ALA A 98 -20.10 1.57 -23.32
N ARG A 99 -20.68 1.00 -24.40
CA ARG A 99 -20.19 1.23 -25.76
C ARG A 99 -20.30 2.69 -26.19
N SER A 100 -21.34 3.41 -25.81
CA SER A 100 -21.51 4.83 -26.10
C SER A 100 -20.43 5.67 -25.41
N VAL A 101 -20.16 5.39 -24.13
CA VAL A 101 -19.07 6.00 -23.35
C VAL A 101 -17.72 5.76 -24.02
N ALA A 102 -17.39 4.50 -24.30
CA ALA A 102 -16.13 4.13 -24.95
C ALA A 102 -15.97 4.77 -26.34
N ALA A 103 -17.05 4.85 -27.14
CA ALA A 103 -17.03 5.47 -28.47
C ALA A 103 -16.74 6.98 -28.40
N VAL A 104 -17.32 7.70 -27.44
CA VAL A 104 -17.07 9.13 -27.24
C VAL A 104 -15.64 9.37 -26.77
N LEU A 105 -15.13 8.58 -25.82
CA LEU A 105 -13.75 8.67 -25.35
C LEU A 105 -12.75 8.44 -26.48
N ARG A 106 -12.94 7.40 -27.30
CA ARG A 106 -12.08 7.14 -28.46
C ARG A 106 -12.11 8.29 -29.47
N ARG A 107 -13.27 8.85 -29.77
CA ARG A 107 -13.38 10.04 -30.66
C ARG A 107 -12.68 11.27 -30.08
N SER A 108 -12.60 11.40 -28.76
CA SER A 108 -11.86 12.47 -28.09
C SER A 108 -10.35 12.19 -27.94
N GLY A 109 -9.87 11.09 -28.55
CA GLY A 109 -8.45 10.74 -28.63
C GLY A 109 -7.93 9.90 -27.47
N VAL A 110 -8.80 9.20 -26.72
CA VAL A 110 -8.40 8.16 -25.76
C VAL A 110 -8.14 6.86 -26.52
N ALA A 111 -6.98 6.25 -26.29
CA ALA A 111 -6.64 4.98 -26.93
C ALA A 111 -7.56 3.85 -26.45
N SER A 112 -7.85 2.87 -27.30
CA SER A 112 -8.68 1.72 -26.90
C SER A 112 -8.04 0.91 -25.78
N SER A 113 -6.71 0.83 -25.73
CA SER A 113 -5.95 0.19 -24.64
C SER A 113 -6.06 0.91 -23.29
N ASP A 114 -6.46 2.17 -23.30
CA ASP A 114 -6.63 3.00 -22.10
C ASP A 114 -8.08 2.97 -21.57
N ILE A 115 -8.96 2.19 -22.20
CA ILE A 115 -10.35 1.96 -21.78
C ILE A 115 -10.50 0.48 -21.46
N GLN A 116 -10.72 0.15 -20.21
CA GLN A 116 -10.80 -1.22 -19.74
C GLN A 116 -12.08 -1.43 -18.94
N THR A 117 -12.81 -2.53 -19.19
CA THR A 117 -13.86 -2.99 -18.29
C THR A 117 -13.19 -3.66 -17.10
N SER A 118 -13.40 -3.14 -15.90
CA SER A 118 -12.79 -3.61 -14.66
C SER A 118 -13.72 -4.46 -13.81
N GLY A 119 -15.03 -4.36 -14.02
CA GLY A 119 -16.01 -5.14 -13.29
C GLY A 119 -17.34 -5.27 -14.02
N LEU A 120 -18.02 -6.37 -13.77
CA LEU A 120 -19.42 -6.59 -14.17
C LEU A 120 -20.12 -7.34 -13.03
N SER A 121 -21.26 -6.81 -12.59
CA SER A 121 -22.08 -7.46 -11.57
C SER A 121 -23.55 -7.39 -11.93
N ILE A 122 -24.27 -8.44 -11.56
CA ILE A 122 -25.70 -8.59 -11.82
C ILE A 122 -26.38 -8.99 -10.52
N TYR A 123 -27.36 -8.22 -10.08
CA TYR A 123 -28.10 -8.46 -8.85
C TYR A 123 -29.61 -8.51 -9.12
N PRO A 124 -30.35 -9.47 -8.54
CA PRO A 124 -31.79 -9.43 -8.55
C PRO A 124 -32.30 -8.32 -7.61
N ASN A 125 -33.30 -7.57 -8.08
CA ASN A 125 -34.07 -6.64 -7.27
C ASN A 125 -35.30 -7.35 -6.73
N TYR A 126 -35.51 -7.32 -5.42
CA TYR A 126 -36.67 -7.93 -4.79
C TYR A 126 -37.70 -6.87 -4.38
N SER A 127 -38.97 -7.12 -4.65
CA SER A 127 -40.04 -6.35 -4.05
C SER A 127 -40.26 -6.86 -2.61
N SER A 128 -40.43 -5.93 -1.68
CA SER A 128 -40.50 -6.20 -0.23
C SER A 128 -41.61 -7.17 0.23
N SER A 129 -42.51 -7.57 -0.65
CA SER A 129 -43.70 -8.34 -0.29
C SER A 129 -43.78 -9.78 -0.83
N SER A 130 -42.93 -10.19 -1.80
CA SER A 130 -43.16 -11.46 -2.49
C SER A 130 -42.01 -12.46 -2.48
N GLY A 131 -40.77 -12.06 -2.09
CA GLY A 131 -39.60 -12.93 -2.16
C GLY A 131 -39.20 -13.34 -3.60
N VAL A 132 -39.93 -12.88 -4.60
CA VAL A 132 -39.66 -13.13 -6.03
C VAL A 132 -38.92 -11.91 -6.60
N PRO A 133 -37.90 -12.07 -7.42
CA PRO A 133 -37.24 -10.93 -8.06
C PRO A 133 -38.23 -10.11 -8.91
N SER A 134 -38.32 -8.81 -8.63
CA SER A 134 -39.14 -7.87 -9.44
C SER A 134 -38.39 -7.34 -10.64
N GLY A 135 -37.08 -7.60 -10.75
CA GLY A 135 -36.22 -7.19 -11.82
C GLY A 135 -34.76 -7.51 -11.52
N TYR A 136 -33.88 -7.02 -12.36
CA TYR A 136 -32.43 -7.24 -12.27
C TYR A 136 -31.68 -5.92 -12.51
N GLN A 137 -30.68 -5.70 -11.71
CA GLN A 137 -29.74 -4.59 -11.85
C GLN A 137 -28.42 -5.11 -12.39
N VAL A 138 -27.90 -4.43 -13.41
CA VAL A 138 -26.56 -4.68 -13.97
C VAL A 138 -25.73 -3.45 -13.71
N SER A 139 -24.52 -3.67 -13.18
CA SER A 139 -23.50 -2.64 -13.02
C SER A 139 -22.24 -3.09 -13.77
N GLU A 140 -21.77 -2.25 -14.68
CA GLU A 140 -20.52 -2.42 -15.41
C GLU A 140 -19.57 -1.29 -15.04
N GLU A 141 -18.34 -1.62 -14.64
CA GLU A 141 -17.31 -0.66 -14.25
C GLU A 141 -16.25 -0.56 -15.34
N LEU A 142 -15.90 0.68 -15.69
CA LEU A 142 -14.86 1.03 -16.64
C LEU A 142 -13.75 1.78 -15.94
N THR A 143 -12.51 1.33 -16.13
CA THR A 143 -11.30 2.07 -15.77
C THR A 143 -10.71 2.71 -17.01
N ILE A 144 -10.56 4.04 -17.00
CA ILE A 144 -10.11 4.83 -18.15
C ILE A 144 -8.86 5.61 -17.77
N THR A 145 -7.81 5.50 -18.56
CA THR A 145 -6.59 6.30 -18.41
C THR A 145 -6.59 7.49 -19.35
N LEU A 146 -6.67 8.69 -18.82
CA LEU A 146 -6.62 9.95 -19.56
C LEU A 146 -5.21 10.53 -19.47
N ARG A 147 -4.47 10.49 -20.60
CA ARG A 147 -3.06 10.90 -20.67
C ARG A 147 -2.87 12.40 -20.94
N ARG A 148 -3.92 13.12 -21.26
CA ARG A 148 -3.91 14.57 -21.53
C ARG A 148 -4.79 15.30 -20.53
N LEU A 149 -4.19 15.77 -19.42
CA LEU A 149 -4.91 16.43 -18.33
C LEU A 149 -5.62 17.71 -18.77
N SER A 150 -5.06 18.42 -19.75
CA SER A 150 -5.66 19.68 -20.27
C SER A 150 -7.05 19.50 -20.87
N VAL A 151 -7.38 18.31 -21.38
CA VAL A 151 -8.67 17.99 -21.97
C VAL A 151 -9.46 16.95 -21.17
N ALA A 152 -8.89 16.44 -20.08
CA ALA A 152 -9.50 15.36 -19.29
C ALA A 152 -10.89 15.74 -18.76
N GLY A 153 -11.07 16.95 -18.27
CA GLY A 153 -12.37 17.42 -17.78
C GLY A 153 -13.45 17.44 -18.85
N SER A 154 -13.13 17.83 -20.08
CA SER A 154 -14.06 17.78 -21.20
C SER A 154 -14.36 16.34 -21.64
N GLN A 155 -13.37 15.45 -21.59
CA GLN A 155 -13.52 14.02 -21.87
C GLN A 155 -14.45 13.34 -20.85
N ILE A 156 -14.26 13.60 -19.56
CA ILE A 156 -15.12 13.11 -18.47
C ILE A 156 -16.56 13.58 -18.68
N SER A 157 -16.75 14.89 -18.93
CA SER A 157 -18.10 15.45 -19.15
C SER A 157 -18.77 14.88 -20.40
N ALA A 158 -18.01 14.62 -21.48
CA ALA A 158 -18.53 14.01 -22.69
C ALA A 158 -18.90 12.53 -22.49
N ALA A 159 -18.08 11.78 -21.74
CA ALA A 159 -18.34 10.38 -21.37
C ALA A 159 -19.62 10.26 -20.53
N ALA A 160 -19.74 11.08 -19.49
CA ALA A 160 -20.93 11.09 -18.61
C ALA A 160 -22.21 11.38 -19.42
N ARG A 161 -22.18 12.35 -20.34
CA ARG A 161 -23.33 12.64 -21.21
C ARG A 161 -23.66 11.49 -22.15
N ALA A 162 -22.64 10.78 -22.66
CA ALA A 162 -22.85 9.68 -23.61
C ALA A 162 -23.48 8.45 -22.97
N GLY A 163 -23.20 8.17 -21.72
CA GLY A 163 -23.84 7.10 -20.96
C GLY A 163 -25.17 7.51 -20.32
N GLY A 164 -25.49 8.82 -20.32
CA GLY A 164 -26.76 9.35 -19.82
C GLY A 164 -26.97 9.07 -18.32
N ASN A 165 -28.23 8.87 -17.95
CA ASN A 165 -28.63 8.64 -16.54
C ASN A 165 -28.15 7.27 -16.00
N ALA A 166 -27.66 6.38 -16.84
CA ALA A 166 -27.08 5.10 -16.43
C ALA A 166 -25.65 5.23 -15.94
N THR A 167 -25.00 6.40 -16.10
CA THR A 167 -23.58 6.57 -15.81
C THR A 167 -23.34 7.16 -14.44
N THR A 168 -22.41 6.57 -13.70
CA THR A 168 -21.82 7.09 -12.45
C THR A 168 -20.35 7.40 -12.65
N VAL A 169 -19.83 8.38 -11.93
CA VAL A 169 -18.39 8.66 -11.83
C VAL A 169 -17.97 8.29 -10.42
N ASP A 170 -17.28 7.16 -10.29
CA ASP A 170 -17.00 6.55 -9.00
C ASP A 170 -15.68 7.05 -8.42
N GLY A 171 -14.76 7.49 -9.26
CA GLY A 171 -13.49 8.04 -8.79
C GLY A 171 -12.63 8.66 -9.86
N VAL A 172 -11.80 9.62 -9.43
CA VAL A 172 -10.78 10.28 -10.24
C VAL A 172 -9.49 10.29 -9.43
N SER A 173 -8.42 9.72 -9.97
CA SER A 173 -7.10 9.77 -9.37
C SER A 173 -6.07 10.29 -10.37
N LEU A 174 -5.15 11.09 -9.88
CA LEU A 174 -4.06 11.68 -10.65
C LEU A 174 -2.78 10.91 -10.38
N ASN A 175 -2.06 10.52 -11.42
CA ASN A 175 -0.92 9.63 -11.33
C ASN A 175 0.27 10.15 -12.16
N LEU A 176 1.46 9.74 -11.76
CA LEU A 176 2.67 9.85 -12.55
C LEU A 176 2.82 8.60 -13.42
N SER A 177 2.89 8.76 -14.74
CA SER A 177 3.01 7.62 -15.67
C SER A 177 4.38 6.95 -15.61
N ASP A 178 5.43 7.72 -15.32
CA ASP A 178 6.79 7.24 -15.14
C ASP A 178 7.38 7.85 -13.87
N THR A 179 7.66 7.00 -12.91
CA THR A 179 8.26 7.36 -11.62
C THR A 179 9.73 6.96 -11.54
N SER A 180 10.30 6.33 -12.56
CA SER A 180 11.64 5.74 -12.53
C SER A 180 12.73 6.76 -12.20
N THR A 181 12.74 7.88 -12.93
CA THR A 181 13.70 8.98 -12.72
C THR A 181 13.54 9.63 -11.35
N LEU A 182 12.30 9.84 -10.92
CA LEU A 182 12.00 10.41 -9.61
C LEU A 182 12.42 9.48 -8.48
N LEU A 183 12.17 8.16 -8.63
CA LEU A 183 12.59 7.16 -7.64
C LEU A 183 14.11 7.04 -7.60
N ALA A 184 14.81 7.14 -8.73
CA ALA A 184 16.28 7.18 -8.74
C ALA A 184 16.80 8.36 -7.92
N ALA A 185 16.30 9.56 -8.15
CA ALA A 185 16.67 10.74 -7.38
C ALA A 185 16.27 10.64 -5.88
N ALA A 186 15.15 9.96 -5.58
CA ALA A 186 14.76 9.70 -4.19
C ALA A 186 15.72 8.71 -3.51
N ARG A 187 16.19 7.66 -4.22
CA ARG A 187 17.21 6.72 -3.72
C ARG A 187 18.52 7.40 -3.38
N GLU A 188 19.01 8.27 -4.27
CA GLU A 188 20.22 9.05 -4.02
C GLU A 188 20.10 9.88 -2.74
N LYS A 189 18.99 10.58 -2.57
CA LYS A 189 18.71 11.36 -1.35
C LYS A 189 18.60 10.47 -0.10
N ALA A 190 17.98 9.30 -0.20
CA ALA A 190 17.85 8.37 0.92
C ALA A 190 19.21 7.85 1.38
N VAL A 191 20.09 7.49 0.44
CA VAL A 191 21.45 7.03 0.75
C VAL A 191 22.29 8.17 1.35
N ALA A 192 22.18 9.38 0.81
CA ALA A 192 22.87 10.54 1.35
C ALA A 192 22.42 10.86 2.79
N ASP A 193 21.13 10.81 3.07
CA ASP A 193 20.56 11.01 4.41
C ASP A 193 21.05 9.92 5.40
N ALA A 194 21.03 8.64 4.97
CA ALA A 194 21.55 7.55 5.80
C ALA A 194 23.03 7.75 6.12
N LYS A 195 23.84 8.12 5.13
CA LYS A 195 25.29 8.37 5.31
C LYS A 195 25.56 9.54 6.26
N ALA A 196 24.79 10.63 6.12
CA ALA A 196 24.92 11.81 6.99
C ALA A 196 24.58 11.46 8.46
N LYS A 197 23.51 10.70 8.68
CA LYS A 197 23.13 10.21 10.01
C LYS A 197 24.19 9.29 10.61
N ALA A 198 24.71 8.35 9.82
CA ALA A 198 25.74 7.43 10.28
C ALA A 198 27.03 8.17 10.65
N ALA A 199 27.45 9.16 9.86
CA ALA A 199 28.60 10.00 10.17
C ALA A 199 28.40 10.76 11.49
N ALA A 200 27.25 11.40 11.69
CA ALA A 200 26.95 12.14 12.92
C ALA A 200 27.00 11.22 14.17
N TYR A 201 26.49 9.98 14.07
CA TYR A 201 26.59 9.01 15.18
C TYR A 201 28.02 8.53 15.39
N ALA A 202 28.78 8.27 14.34
CA ALA A 202 30.19 7.85 14.43
C ALA A 202 31.04 8.95 15.11
N ASP A 203 30.85 10.21 14.69
CA ASP A 203 31.53 11.37 15.30
C ASP A 203 31.16 11.54 16.78
N ALA A 204 29.88 11.40 17.14
CA ALA A 204 29.44 11.48 18.53
C ALA A 204 30.02 10.36 19.42
N LEU A 205 30.34 9.21 18.83
CA LEU A 205 31.01 8.08 19.51
C LEU A 205 32.53 8.21 19.49
N GLY A 206 33.10 9.23 18.87
CA GLY A 206 34.55 9.41 18.72
C GLY A 206 35.21 8.31 17.85
N ARG A 207 34.48 7.71 16.92
CA ARG A 207 34.95 6.62 16.04
C ARG A 207 34.76 6.97 14.57
N PRO A 208 35.70 6.62 13.68
CA PRO A 208 35.52 6.84 12.26
C PRO A 208 34.44 5.92 11.68
N LEU A 209 33.64 6.47 10.74
CA LEU A 209 32.66 5.70 9.99
C LEU A 209 33.36 4.78 9.00
N GLY A 210 33.11 3.49 9.08
CA GLY A 210 33.65 2.46 8.20
C GLY A 210 32.78 2.22 6.95
N PRO A 211 33.08 1.16 6.20
CA PRO A 211 32.35 0.81 4.97
C PRO A 211 30.91 0.35 5.27
N VAL A 212 30.08 0.40 4.21
CA VAL A 212 28.74 -0.21 4.23
C VAL A 212 28.87 -1.73 4.33
N VAL A 213 28.19 -2.33 5.30
CA VAL A 213 28.13 -3.79 5.50
C VAL A 213 26.93 -4.37 4.76
N THR A 214 25.77 -3.76 4.95
CA THR A 214 24.52 -4.14 4.26
C THR A 214 23.67 -2.92 3.98
N MET A 215 22.89 -2.99 2.92
CA MET A 215 21.88 -2.00 2.59
C MET A 215 20.63 -2.71 2.08
N SER A 216 19.46 -2.29 2.55
CA SER A 216 18.17 -2.75 2.08
C SER A 216 17.24 -1.58 1.84
N GLU A 217 16.46 -1.64 0.76
CA GLU A 217 15.39 -0.70 0.47
C GLU A 217 14.09 -1.28 1.02
N ALA A 218 13.37 -0.49 1.80
CA ALA A 218 12.04 -0.87 2.26
C ALA A 218 11.06 -0.85 1.08
N PRO A 219 10.08 -1.77 1.03
CA PRO A 219 9.01 -1.68 0.04
C PRO A 219 8.42 -0.27 0.03
N PRO A 220 8.05 0.26 -1.17
CA PRO A 220 7.45 1.59 -1.25
C PRO A 220 6.22 1.65 -0.36
N ALA A 221 6.18 2.64 0.53
CA ALA A 221 4.97 2.91 1.29
C ALA A 221 3.85 3.24 0.30
N GLN A 222 2.69 2.62 0.46
CA GLN A 222 1.51 2.95 -0.33
C GLN A 222 1.25 4.45 -0.19
N PRO A 223 1.01 5.19 -1.30
CA PRO A 223 0.68 6.59 -1.22
C PRO A 223 -0.53 6.76 -0.31
N TYR A 224 -0.40 7.56 0.73
CA TYR A 224 -1.54 7.93 1.57
C TYR A 224 -2.52 8.70 0.69
N GLN A 225 -3.66 8.10 0.38
CA GLN A 225 -4.75 8.78 -0.30
C GLN A 225 -5.46 9.66 0.75
N PRO A 226 -5.47 10.98 0.59
CA PRO A 226 -6.27 11.83 1.46
C PRO A 226 -7.72 11.40 1.36
N LEU A 227 -8.39 11.19 2.50
CA LEU A 227 -9.82 10.95 2.54
C LEU A 227 -10.54 12.11 1.85
N PRO A 228 -11.49 11.83 0.94
CA PRO A 228 -12.25 12.89 0.31
C PRO A 228 -13.02 13.67 1.37
N TYR A 229 -12.77 14.97 1.47
CA TYR A 229 -13.63 15.88 2.23
C TYR A 229 -15.00 15.91 1.54
N PRO A 230 -16.11 15.85 2.28
CA PRO A 230 -17.43 16.00 1.71
C PRO A 230 -17.53 17.37 1.04
N ALA A 231 -17.65 17.39 -0.28
CA ALA A 231 -17.86 18.61 -1.04
C ALA A 231 -19.22 19.17 -0.68
N ALA A 232 -19.26 20.44 -0.28
CA ALA A 232 -20.50 21.19 -0.11
C ALA A 232 -21.27 21.18 -1.45
N GLN A 233 -22.54 20.79 -1.39
CA GLN A 233 -23.43 20.77 -2.56
C GLN A 233 -23.56 22.17 -3.15
N SER A 234 -22.98 22.38 -4.30
CA SER A 234 -23.12 23.62 -5.07
C SER A 234 -24.28 23.48 -6.03
N ALA A 235 -25.19 24.43 -5.97
CA ALA A 235 -26.37 24.55 -6.81
C ALA A 235 -26.05 24.48 -8.31
N SER A 236 -26.97 23.86 -9.05
CA SER A 236 -26.98 23.64 -10.48
C SER A 236 -26.66 24.89 -11.30
N ARG A 237 -25.50 24.86 -11.96
CA ARG A 237 -25.14 25.71 -13.10
C ARG A 237 -24.91 24.83 -14.32
N ALA A 238 -25.07 25.43 -15.52
CA ALA A 238 -24.85 24.76 -16.80
C ALA A 238 -23.58 23.88 -16.81
N PRO A 239 -23.55 22.77 -17.56
CA PRO A 239 -22.46 21.81 -17.51
C PRO A 239 -21.15 22.40 -18.02
N SER A 240 -20.41 23.01 -17.11
CA SER A 240 -19.01 23.39 -17.32
C SER A 240 -18.13 22.14 -17.28
N PRO A 241 -17.02 22.10 -18.03
CA PRO A 241 -16.06 21.01 -17.92
C PRO A 241 -15.60 20.82 -16.47
N VAL A 242 -15.45 19.58 -16.04
CA VAL A 242 -14.94 19.27 -14.71
C VAL A 242 -13.52 19.85 -14.56
N PRO A 243 -13.26 20.76 -13.61
CA PRO A 243 -11.92 21.31 -13.43
C PRO A 243 -10.98 20.22 -12.90
N VAL A 244 -9.84 20.02 -13.57
CA VAL A 244 -8.80 19.07 -13.16
C VAL A 244 -7.55 19.83 -12.74
N HIS A 245 -7.21 19.75 -11.46
CA HIS A 245 -6.01 20.37 -10.90
C HIS A 245 -5.02 19.31 -10.47
N PRO A 246 -3.87 19.13 -11.19
CA PRO A 246 -2.95 18.01 -10.92
C PRO A 246 -2.24 18.09 -9.57
N GLY A 247 -2.04 19.30 -9.01
CA GLY A 247 -1.26 19.44 -7.79
C GLY A 247 0.16 18.89 -7.92
N THR A 248 0.75 18.48 -6.79
CA THR A 248 2.04 17.76 -6.74
C THR A 248 1.90 16.48 -5.93
N GLN A 249 2.54 15.41 -6.39
CA GLN A 249 2.60 14.12 -5.70
C GLN A 249 4.00 13.90 -5.16
N GLN A 250 4.14 13.53 -3.89
CA GLN A 250 5.41 13.24 -3.27
C GLN A 250 5.68 11.72 -3.32
N LEU A 251 6.87 11.37 -3.83
CA LEU A 251 7.42 10.03 -3.78
C LEU A 251 8.48 9.97 -2.67
N SER A 252 8.53 8.86 -1.94
CA SER A 252 9.49 8.65 -0.87
C SER A 252 10.12 7.27 -1.00
N VAL A 253 11.45 7.22 -0.80
CA VAL A 253 12.21 5.98 -0.69
C VAL A 253 12.85 5.94 0.69
N THR A 254 12.81 4.78 1.33
CA THR A 254 13.43 4.54 2.62
C THR A 254 14.44 3.42 2.49
N VAL A 255 15.66 3.66 2.93
CA VAL A 255 16.74 2.66 2.97
C VAL A 255 17.21 2.45 4.39
N THR A 256 17.49 1.20 4.74
CA THR A 256 18.19 0.85 5.98
C THR A 256 19.60 0.45 5.62
N VAL A 257 20.58 1.10 6.22
CA VAL A 257 22.00 0.89 5.95
C VAL A 257 22.73 0.55 7.23
N VAL A 258 23.56 -0.48 7.17
CA VAL A 258 24.45 -0.88 8.26
C VAL A 258 25.87 -0.53 7.86
N PHE A 259 26.52 0.29 8.66
CA PHE A 259 27.93 0.66 8.52
C PHE A 259 28.77 -0.03 9.59
N ALA A 260 29.98 -0.40 9.25
CA ALA A 260 30.98 -0.76 10.23
C ALA A 260 31.48 0.51 10.96
N LEU A 261 31.92 0.37 12.21
CA LEU A 261 32.74 1.36 12.89
C LEU A 261 34.19 0.90 12.87
N ALA A 262 35.07 1.78 12.44
CA ALA A 262 36.51 1.49 12.42
C ALA A 262 37.15 1.82 13.77
#